data_534ad6ddc545cfaeb9a6aa6313194e1d
#
_entry.id   534ad6ddc545cfaeb9a6aa6313194e1d
#
_cell.length_a   1.000
_cell.length_b   1.000
_cell.length_c   1.000
_cell.angle_alpha   90.00
_cell.angle_beta   90.00
_cell.angle_gamma   90.00
#
_symmetry.space_group_name_H-M   'P 1'
#
loop_
_entity.id
_entity.type
_entity.pdbx_description
1 polymer ?
#
loop_
_entity_poly.entity_id
_entity_poly.type
_entity_poly.pdbx_seq_one_letter_code
_entity_poly.pdbx_strand_id
1 'polypeptide(L)'
;MSGKIIIINGPPGVGKSTTAEILAQSSQNSVCIRGDDIKYWIVNRNPEDLTKGLTYINGGACCRNYLKAGYELIVFEYVFTKKVDVERFIENCGSEESCFLFTLIAPLSVIKQREFLRENRKPLGKAVDIAYNQIIINKPDLGTFINTEFLSPQQVCTLLMFYCRLG
;
A
#
# COMPACT_ATOMS: atom_id res chain seq x y z
N MET A 1 -19.24 -11.14 9.74
CA MET A 1 -18.75 -10.64 8.42
C MET A 1 -17.30 -10.99 8.33
N SER A 2 -16.82 -11.48 7.18
CA SER A 2 -15.37 -11.71 6.98
C SER A 2 -14.68 -10.34 6.90
N GLY A 3 -13.60 -10.14 7.65
CA GLY A 3 -12.83 -8.90 7.59
C GLY A 3 -12.24 -8.66 6.20
N LYS A 4 -11.85 -7.43 5.90
CA LYS A 4 -11.32 -7.01 4.60
C LYS A 4 -9.89 -6.50 4.75
N ILE A 5 -9.06 -6.82 3.75
CA ILE A 5 -7.69 -6.30 3.61
C ILE A 5 -7.69 -5.31 2.45
N ILE A 6 -7.40 -4.05 2.75
CA ILE A 6 -7.21 -3.02 1.73
C ILE A 6 -5.72 -2.76 1.57
N ILE A 7 -5.22 -3.05 0.37
CA ILE A 7 -3.82 -2.85 0.01
C ILE A 7 -3.71 -1.52 -0.75
N ILE A 8 -2.99 -0.57 -0.18
CA ILE A 8 -2.74 0.75 -0.79
C ILE A 8 -1.33 0.77 -1.36
N ASN A 9 -1.27 0.68 -2.67
CA ASN A 9 -0.06 0.75 -3.48
C ASN A 9 0.12 2.15 -4.09
N GLY A 10 1.30 2.42 -4.61
CA GLY A 10 1.64 3.62 -5.39
C GLY A 10 3.07 4.08 -5.16
N PRO A 11 3.60 4.98 -5.99
CA PRO A 11 4.96 5.48 -5.84
C PRO A 11 5.15 6.29 -4.54
N PRO A 12 6.38 6.50 -4.08
CA PRO A 12 6.65 7.41 -2.98
C PRO A 12 6.12 8.82 -3.29
N GLY A 13 5.54 9.51 -2.31
CA GLY A 13 4.99 10.87 -2.48
C GLY A 13 3.54 10.94 -2.95
N VAL A 14 2.91 9.82 -3.34
CA VAL A 14 1.51 9.83 -3.81
C VAL A 14 0.45 9.99 -2.71
N GLY A 15 0.81 9.77 -1.44
CA GLY A 15 -0.10 9.93 -0.30
C GLY A 15 -0.59 8.63 0.34
N LYS A 16 0.04 7.47 0.07
CA LYS A 16 -0.35 6.16 0.62
C LYS A 16 -0.52 6.15 2.14
N SER A 17 0.52 6.54 2.88
CA SER A 17 0.54 6.44 4.34
C SER A 17 -0.55 7.30 4.98
N THR A 18 -0.75 8.54 4.49
CA THR A 18 -1.83 9.42 4.97
C THR A 18 -3.20 8.82 4.70
N THR A 19 -3.42 8.30 3.48
CA THR A 19 -4.67 7.64 3.11
C THR A 19 -4.91 6.40 3.97
N ALA A 20 -3.88 5.58 4.20
CA ALA A 20 -3.98 4.37 5.00
C ALA A 20 -4.38 4.65 6.46
N GLU A 21 -3.77 5.67 7.06
CA GLU A 21 -4.09 6.09 8.43
C GLU A 21 -5.53 6.58 8.56
N ILE A 22 -5.96 7.48 7.66
CA ILE A 22 -7.34 8.00 7.67
C ILE A 22 -8.34 6.87 7.46
N LEU A 23 -8.07 5.97 6.51
CA LEU A 23 -8.94 4.83 6.23
C LEU A 23 -9.05 3.90 7.44
N ALA A 24 -7.94 3.57 8.10
CA ALA A 24 -7.98 2.74 9.30
C ALA A 24 -8.74 3.43 10.44
N GLN A 25 -8.57 4.73 10.64
CA GLN A 25 -9.28 5.50 11.66
C GLN A 25 -10.81 5.59 11.40
N SER A 26 -11.28 5.30 10.20
CA SER A 26 -12.72 5.29 9.88
C SER A 26 -13.47 4.08 10.46
N SER A 27 -12.78 3.07 10.98
CA SER A 27 -13.36 1.88 11.60
C SER A 27 -12.81 1.68 13.02
N GLN A 28 -13.68 1.31 13.95
CA GLN A 28 -13.26 1.02 15.35
C GLN A 28 -12.46 -0.27 15.48
N ASN A 29 -12.67 -1.23 14.58
CA ASN A 29 -12.03 -2.55 14.60
C ASN A 29 -11.09 -2.70 13.40
N SER A 30 -10.03 -1.90 13.39
CA SER A 30 -9.10 -1.80 12.28
C SER A 30 -7.64 -1.88 12.68
N VAL A 31 -6.79 -2.18 11.69
CA VAL A 31 -5.33 -2.18 11.82
C VAL A 31 -4.73 -1.49 10.60
N CYS A 32 -3.72 -0.64 10.82
CA CYS A 32 -2.91 -0.05 9.77
C CYS A 32 -1.48 -0.60 9.84
N ILE A 33 -1.04 -1.26 8.77
CA ILE A 33 0.28 -1.88 8.67
C ILE A 33 1.07 -1.17 7.56
N ARG A 34 2.23 -0.63 7.92
CA ARG A 34 3.15 -0.01 6.98
C ARG A 34 4.22 -1.02 6.55
N GLY A 35 4.33 -1.29 5.27
CA GLY A 35 5.35 -2.18 4.73
C GLY A 35 6.78 -1.71 4.98
N ASP A 36 6.99 -0.39 5.07
CA ASP A 36 8.31 0.15 5.45
C ASP A 36 8.73 -0.27 6.86
N ASP A 37 7.83 -0.37 7.83
CA ASP A 37 8.15 -0.83 9.18
C ASP A 37 8.64 -2.30 9.14
N ILE A 38 7.94 -3.16 8.39
CA ILE A 38 8.35 -4.56 8.19
C ILE A 38 9.71 -4.65 7.50
N LYS A 39 9.95 -3.82 6.51
CA LYS A 39 11.22 -3.75 5.79
C LYS A 39 12.38 -3.41 6.73
N TYR A 40 12.15 -2.58 7.73
CA TYR A 40 13.18 -2.17 8.71
C TYR A 40 13.39 -3.16 9.84
N TRP A 41 12.64 -4.27 9.93
CA TRP A 41 12.95 -5.35 10.86
C TRP A 41 14.29 -6.02 10.58
N ILE A 42 14.78 -5.95 9.32
CA ILE A 42 16.11 -6.41 8.96
C ILE A 42 17.13 -5.31 9.30
N VAL A 43 17.85 -5.48 10.39
CA VAL A 43 18.78 -4.47 10.93
C VAL A 43 20.00 -4.29 10.02
N ASN A 44 20.66 -5.39 9.64
CA ASN A 44 21.83 -5.40 8.77
C ASN A 44 21.47 -5.85 7.35
N ARG A 45 20.68 -5.01 6.67
CA ARG A 45 20.11 -5.32 5.37
C ARG A 45 21.14 -5.27 4.23
N ASN A 46 21.18 -6.33 3.45
CA ASN A 46 21.93 -6.41 2.20
C ASN A 46 21.02 -6.11 0.99
N PRO A 47 21.61 -5.67 -0.17
CA PRO A 47 20.83 -5.50 -1.40
C PRO A 47 20.04 -6.75 -1.83
N GLU A 48 20.57 -7.95 -1.59
CA GLU A 48 19.93 -9.23 -1.89
C GLU A 48 18.65 -9.47 -1.07
N ASP A 49 18.54 -8.90 0.12
CA ASP A 49 17.34 -9.06 0.95
C ASP A 49 16.08 -8.46 0.30
N LEU A 50 16.26 -7.46 -0.57
CA LEU A 50 15.17 -6.87 -1.33
C LEU A 50 14.58 -7.85 -2.35
N THR A 51 15.38 -8.81 -2.86
CA THR A 51 14.94 -9.80 -3.85
C THR A 51 14.15 -10.95 -3.23
N LYS A 52 14.32 -11.18 -1.92
CA LYS A 52 13.62 -12.25 -1.18
C LYS A 52 12.12 -11.97 -1.01
N GLY A 53 11.68 -10.74 -1.19
CA GLY A 53 10.27 -10.36 -1.08
C GLY A 53 9.69 -10.45 0.34
N LEU A 54 10.54 -10.46 1.37
CA LEU A 54 10.11 -10.68 2.77
C LEU A 54 9.12 -9.64 3.27
N THR A 55 9.17 -8.40 2.81
CA THR A 55 8.19 -7.37 3.17
C THR A 55 6.79 -7.77 2.74
N TYR A 56 6.63 -8.34 1.54
CA TYR A 56 5.34 -8.78 1.01
C TYR A 56 4.85 -10.04 1.73
N ILE A 57 5.73 -11.03 1.92
CA ILE A 57 5.44 -12.28 2.62
C ILE A 57 4.99 -12.00 4.06
N ASN A 58 5.80 -11.25 4.80
CA ASN A 58 5.51 -10.91 6.20
C ASN A 58 4.29 -9.98 6.32
N GLY A 59 4.12 -9.04 5.38
CA GLY A 59 2.95 -8.17 5.32
C GLY A 59 1.66 -8.96 5.17
N GLY A 60 1.61 -9.90 4.22
CA GLY A 60 0.48 -10.81 4.04
C GLY A 60 0.21 -11.67 5.27
N ALA A 61 1.26 -12.24 5.87
CA ALA A 61 1.14 -13.04 7.10
C ALA A 61 0.62 -12.23 8.29
N CYS A 62 1.07 -10.98 8.45
CA CYS A 62 0.54 -10.06 9.47
C CYS A 62 -0.96 -9.80 9.23
N CYS A 63 -1.35 -9.45 8.01
CA CYS A 63 -2.75 -9.23 7.67
C CYS A 63 -3.62 -10.45 8.00
N ARG A 64 -3.18 -11.66 7.61
CA ARG A 64 -3.85 -12.91 7.96
C ARG A 64 -4.04 -13.10 9.46
N ASN A 65 -3.01 -12.79 10.26
CA ASN A 65 -3.08 -12.94 11.71
C ASN A 65 -4.12 -12.01 12.33
N TYR A 66 -4.21 -10.76 11.88
CA TYR A 66 -5.23 -9.82 12.34
C TYR A 66 -6.65 -10.23 11.89
N LEU A 67 -6.82 -10.74 10.66
CA LEU A 67 -8.10 -11.30 10.22
C LEU A 67 -8.54 -12.46 11.13
N LYS A 68 -7.63 -13.40 11.45
CA LYS A 68 -7.90 -14.53 12.36
C LYS A 68 -8.22 -14.07 13.77
N ALA A 69 -7.66 -12.95 14.21
CA ALA A 69 -7.95 -12.33 15.50
C ALA A 69 -9.28 -11.56 15.53
N GLY A 70 -10.02 -11.50 14.42
CA GLY A 70 -11.34 -10.90 14.34
C GLY A 70 -11.37 -9.41 13.99
N TYR A 71 -10.26 -8.85 13.48
CA TYR A 71 -10.27 -7.49 12.96
C TYR A 71 -11.05 -7.43 11.64
N GLU A 72 -11.86 -6.37 11.49
CA GLU A 72 -12.78 -6.22 10.36
C GLU A 72 -12.18 -5.46 9.19
N LEU A 73 -11.24 -4.55 9.47
CA LEU A 73 -10.54 -3.77 8.46
C LEU A 73 -9.04 -3.79 8.71
N ILE A 74 -8.29 -4.36 7.78
CA ILE A 74 -6.83 -4.32 7.77
C ILE A 74 -6.40 -3.47 6.58
N VAL A 75 -5.68 -2.39 6.83
CA VAL A 75 -5.10 -1.54 5.80
C VAL A 75 -3.60 -1.80 5.75
N PHE A 76 -3.12 -2.25 4.61
CA PHE A 76 -1.69 -2.44 4.35
C PHE A 76 -1.22 -1.45 3.29
N GLU A 77 -0.18 -0.67 3.58
CA GLU A 77 0.39 0.26 2.62
C GLU A 77 1.85 -0.04 2.32
N TYR A 78 2.19 -0.14 1.03
CA TYR A 78 3.56 -0.32 0.57
C TYR A 78 3.68 -0.02 -0.93
N VAL A 79 4.88 -0.18 -1.50
CA VAL A 79 5.14 -0.05 -2.94
C VAL A 79 5.21 -1.43 -3.58
N PHE A 80 4.23 -1.75 -4.42
CA PHE A 80 4.23 -2.93 -5.28
C PHE A 80 4.52 -2.48 -6.71
N THR A 81 5.55 -3.04 -7.32
CA THR A 81 5.94 -2.68 -8.69
C THR A 81 5.84 -3.85 -9.65
N LYS A 82 5.64 -5.07 -9.16
CA LYS A 82 5.62 -6.30 -9.96
C LYS A 82 4.48 -7.21 -9.52
N LYS A 83 3.93 -7.96 -10.46
CA LYS A 83 2.92 -8.99 -10.22
C LYS A 83 3.34 -9.99 -9.15
N VAL A 84 4.57 -10.50 -9.24
CA VAL A 84 5.10 -11.48 -8.28
C VAL A 84 5.08 -11.01 -6.83
N ASP A 85 5.20 -9.71 -6.58
CA ASP A 85 5.16 -9.17 -5.23
C ASP A 85 3.73 -9.11 -4.68
N VAL A 86 2.75 -8.84 -5.57
CA VAL A 86 1.32 -8.93 -5.26
C VAL A 86 0.91 -10.37 -4.96
N GLU A 87 1.33 -11.33 -5.79
CA GLU A 87 1.07 -12.76 -5.61
C GLU A 87 1.62 -13.25 -4.27
N ARG A 88 2.90 -12.95 -3.97
CA ARG A 88 3.51 -13.28 -2.67
C ARG A 88 2.72 -12.74 -1.47
N PHE A 89 2.24 -11.52 -1.58
CA PHE A 89 1.45 -10.92 -0.51
C PHE A 89 0.12 -11.63 -0.34
N ILE A 90 -0.65 -11.80 -1.43
CA ILE A 90 -1.99 -12.43 -1.43
C ILE A 90 -1.94 -13.87 -0.96
N GLU A 91 -0.98 -14.68 -1.44
CA GLU A 91 -0.78 -16.06 -1.00
C GLU A 91 -0.58 -16.15 0.52
N ASN A 92 0.15 -15.19 1.10
CA ASN A 92 0.39 -15.15 2.54
C ASN A 92 -0.77 -14.56 3.36
N CYS A 93 -1.69 -13.82 2.74
CA CYS A 93 -2.95 -13.42 3.36
C CYS A 93 -3.89 -14.60 3.61
N GLY A 94 -3.82 -15.64 2.80
CA GLY A 94 -4.63 -16.85 2.93
C GLY A 94 -6.09 -16.70 2.48
N SER A 95 -6.48 -15.57 1.91
CA SER A 95 -7.81 -15.33 1.33
C SER A 95 -7.73 -14.20 0.30
N GLU A 96 -7.77 -14.58 -0.98
CA GLU A 96 -7.80 -13.62 -2.10
C GLU A 96 -9.09 -12.78 -2.10
N GLU A 97 -10.22 -13.40 -1.80
CA GLU A 97 -11.55 -12.76 -1.79
C GLU A 97 -11.66 -11.60 -0.78
N SER A 98 -10.82 -11.60 0.25
CA SER A 98 -10.76 -10.55 1.27
C SER A 98 -9.81 -9.40 0.91
N CYS A 99 -9.01 -9.52 -0.16
CA CYS A 99 -7.97 -8.58 -0.54
C CYS A 99 -8.44 -7.64 -1.66
N PHE A 100 -8.32 -6.33 -1.42
CA PHE A 100 -8.61 -5.27 -2.38
C PHE A 100 -7.34 -4.47 -2.63
N LEU A 101 -6.79 -4.54 -3.84
CA LEU A 101 -5.58 -3.80 -4.22
C LEU A 101 -5.94 -2.53 -4.98
N PHE A 102 -5.55 -1.39 -4.41
CA PHE A 102 -5.67 -0.07 -5.04
C PHE A 102 -4.30 0.55 -5.24
N THR A 103 -4.06 1.05 -6.44
CA THR A 103 -2.84 1.79 -6.78
C THR A 103 -3.15 3.26 -6.93
N LEU A 104 -2.66 4.06 -5.99
CA LEU A 104 -2.76 5.51 -6.05
C LEU A 104 -1.73 6.05 -7.03
N ILE A 105 -2.16 6.96 -7.91
CA ILE A 105 -1.33 7.58 -8.93
C ILE A 105 -1.68 9.08 -9.08
N ALA A 106 -0.76 9.87 -9.58
CA ALA A 106 -0.95 11.24 -10.04
C ALA A 106 0.12 11.54 -11.10
N PRO A 107 0.07 12.64 -11.82
CA PRO A 107 1.18 13.05 -12.70
C PRO A 107 2.51 13.04 -11.93
N LEU A 108 3.58 12.57 -12.58
CA LEU A 108 4.89 12.42 -11.93
C LEU A 108 5.41 13.75 -11.34
N SER A 109 5.14 14.86 -12.00
CA SER A 109 5.49 16.21 -11.50
C SER A 109 4.82 16.51 -10.15
N VAL A 110 3.54 16.17 -10.01
CA VAL A 110 2.77 16.35 -8.77
C VAL A 110 3.33 15.47 -7.67
N ILE A 111 3.62 14.21 -7.97
CA ILE A 111 4.21 13.26 -7.01
C ILE A 111 5.57 13.75 -6.53
N LYS A 112 6.44 14.21 -7.44
CA LYS A 112 7.76 14.76 -7.10
C LYS A 112 7.66 16.00 -6.23
N GLN A 113 6.72 16.89 -6.51
CA GLN A 113 6.48 18.08 -5.69
C GLN A 113 6.03 17.68 -4.29
N ARG A 114 5.07 16.76 -4.16
CA ARG A 114 4.60 16.25 -2.86
C ARG A 114 5.72 15.56 -2.08
N GLU A 115 6.56 14.79 -2.77
CA GLU A 115 7.71 14.11 -2.14
C GLU A 115 8.77 15.09 -1.67
N PHE A 116 9.05 16.14 -2.45
CA PHE A 116 10.01 17.18 -2.11
C PHE A 116 9.58 17.99 -0.88
N LEU A 117 8.29 18.26 -0.72
CA LEU A 117 7.71 19.01 0.39
C LEU A 117 7.61 18.20 1.70
N ARG A 118 8.06 16.94 1.71
CA ARG A 118 8.07 16.14 2.94
C ARG A 118 9.16 16.61 3.89
N GLU A 119 8.76 16.97 5.12
CA GLU A 119 9.68 17.47 6.14
C GLU A 119 10.38 16.35 6.94
N ASN A 120 9.79 15.15 6.96
CA ASN A 120 10.21 14.05 7.85
C ASN A 120 11.34 13.18 7.31
N ARG A 121 11.82 13.42 6.08
CA ARG A 121 12.95 12.69 5.48
C ARG A 121 13.53 13.43 4.26
N LYS A 122 14.73 13.05 3.87
CA LYS A 122 15.32 13.54 2.62
C LYS A 122 14.52 13.04 1.40
N PRO A 123 14.35 13.88 0.36
CA PRO A 123 13.71 13.48 -0.88
C PRO A 123 14.36 12.25 -1.51
N LEU A 124 13.56 11.31 -2.02
CA LEU A 124 14.04 10.04 -2.60
C LEU A 124 14.58 10.19 -4.03
N GLY A 125 14.43 11.36 -4.66
CA GLY A 125 14.98 11.66 -5.97
C GLY A 125 14.59 10.64 -7.04
N LYS A 126 15.60 10.04 -7.70
CA LYS A 126 15.40 9.07 -8.79
C LYS A 126 14.60 7.81 -8.41
N ALA A 127 14.54 7.46 -7.13
CA ALA A 127 13.74 6.30 -6.70
C ALA A 127 12.24 6.50 -6.95
N VAL A 128 11.76 7.75 -6.93
CA VAL A 128 10.37 8.08 -7.28
C VAL A 128 10.11 7.78 -8.75
N ASP A 129 11.01 8.20 -9.65
CA ASP A 129 10.89 7.96 -11.09
C ASP A 129 10.90 6.47 -11.41
N ILE A 130 11.80 5.71 -10.79
CA ILE A 130 11.92 4.27 -10.99
C ILE A 130 10.63 3.56 -10.56
N ALA A 131 10.14 3.83 -9.36
CA ALA A 131 8.92 3.22 -8.85
C ALA A 131 7.70 3.60 -9.71
N TYR A 132 7.56 4.88 -10.08
CA TYR A 132 6.49 5.36 -10.96
C TYR A 132 6.47 4.62 -12.29
N ASN A 133 7.61 4.57 -12.98
CA ASN A 133 7.71 3.93 -14.30
C ASN A 133 7.41 2.43 -14.23
N GLN A 134 7.92 1.73 -13.20
CA GLN A 134 7.63 0.32 -13.00
C GLN A 134 6.13 0.06 -12.74
N ILE A 135 5.48 0.92 -11.96
CA ILE A 135 4.03 0.83 -11.71
C ILE A 135 3.24 1.05 -13.00
N ILE A 136 3.62 2.02 -13.83
CA ILE A 136 2.93 2.28 -15.11
C ILE A 136 3.11 1.12 -16.09
N ILE A 137 4.33 0.56 -16.20
CA ILE A 137 4.60 -0.59 -17.06
C ILE A 137 3.79 -1.83 -16.64
N ASN A 138 3.66 -2.07 -15.33
CA ASN A 138 2.98 -3.24 -14.78
C ASN A 138 1.51 -2.95 -14.38
N LYS A 139 0.93 -1.88 -14.89
CA LYS A 139 -0.44 -1.44 -14.54
C LYS A 139 -1.49 -2.57 -14.55
N PRO A 140 -1.54 -3.48 -15.53
CA PRO A 140 -2.55 -4.54 -15.57
C PRO A 140 -2.55 -5.47 -14.36
N ASP A 141 -1.41 -5.59 -13.68
CA ASP A 141 -1.20 -6.54 -12.56
C ASP A 141 -1.29 -5.88 -11.18
N LEU A 142 -1.55 -4.57 -11.12
CA LEU A 142 -1.45 -3.77 -9.89
C LEU A 142 -2.80 -3.23 -9.41
N GLY A 143 -3.87 -3.96 -9.66
CA GLY A 143 -5.20 -3.68 -9.11
C GLY A 143 -5.90 -2.45 -9.71
N THR A 144 -6.77 -1.83 -8.93
CA THR A 144 -7.57 -0.67 -9.35
C THR A 144 -6.79 0.63 -9.17
N PHE A 145 -6.65 1.40 -10.24
CA PHE A 145 -5.91 2.67 -10.23
C PHE A 145 -6.83 3.83 -9.85
N ILE A 146 -6.39 4.64 -8.88
CA ILE A 146 -7.06 5.86 -8.42
C ILE A 146 -6.16 7.06 -8.70
N ASN A 147 -6.61 7.97 -9.58
CA ASN A 147 -5.90 9.24 -9.78
C ASN A 147 -6.19 10.19 -8.62
N THR A 148 -5.13 10.58 -7.91
CA THR A 148 -5.20 11.43 -6.71
C THR A 148 -4.81 12.88 -6.98
N GLU A 149 -4.65 13.29 -8.23
CA GLU A 149 -4.16 14.63 -8.60
C GLU A 149 -4.95 15.74 -7.90
N PHE A 150 -6.29 15.65 -7.98
CA PHE A 150 -7.22 16.66 -7.45
C PHE A 150 -8.03 16.15 -6.25
N LEU A 151 -7.62 15.04 -5.62
CA LEU A 151 -8.33 14.45 -4.50
C LEU A 151 -7.58 14.70 -3.20
N SER A 152 -8.32 15.09 -2.16
CA SER A 152 -7.80 15.03 -0.80
C SER A 152 -7.68 13.58 -0.32
N PRO A 153 -6.85 13.28 0.69
CA PRO A 153 -6.78 11.94 1.27
C PRO A 153 -8.14 11.42 1.75
N GLN A 154 -9.00 12.29 2.29
CA GLN A 154 -10.35 11.94 2.72
C GLN A 154 -11.24 11.52 1.54
N GLN A 155 -11.16 12.22 0.42
CA GLN A 155 -11.90 11.86 -0.79
C GLN A 155 -11.41 10.53 -1.36
N VAL A 156 -10.10 10.27 -1.32
CA VAL A 156 -9.55 8.96 -1.71
C VAL A 156 -10.12 7.87 -0.80
N CYS A 157 -10.12 8.05 0.53
CA CYS A 157 -10.71 7.10 1.46
C CYS A 157 -12.17 6.80 1.15
N THR A 158 -12.98 7.83 0.87
CA THR A 158 -14.39 7.67 0.50
C THR A 158 -14.55 6.79 -0.74
N LEU A 159 -13.70 6.98 -1.76
CA LEU A 159 -13.70 6.13 -2.95
C LEU A 159 -13.32 4.69 -2.62
N LEU A 160 -12.25 4.47 -1.83
CA LEU A 160 -11.83 3.12 -1.44
C LEU A 160 -12.93 2.39 -0.67
N MET A 161 -13.60 3.07 0.28
CA MET A 161 -14.73 2.52 1.02
C MET A 161 -15.88 2.12 0.09
N PHE A 162 -16.22 2.98 -0.87
CA PHE A 162 -17.26 2.69 -1.86
C PHE A 162 -16.92 1.43 -2.69
N TYR A 163 -15.70 1.33 -3.20
CA TYR A 163 -15.26 0.15 -3.98
C TYR A 163 -15.29 -1.14 -3.15
N CYS A 164 -14.95 -1.05 -1.87
CA CYS A 164 -14.97 -2.21 -0.97
C CYS A 164 -16.35 -2.48 -0.36
N ARG A 165 -17.36 -1.65 -0.67
CA ARG A 165 -18.68 -1.71 -0.02
C ARG A 165 -18.57 -1.72 1.51
N LEU A 166 -17.74 -0.83 2.02
CA LEU A 166 -17.61 -0.52 3.44
C LEU A 166 -18.55 0.64 3.71
N GLY A 167 -19.73 0.35 4.22
CA GLY A 167 -20.74 1.32 4.60
C GLY A 167 -21.41 0.88 5.87
#